data_9feda1e8cc4e8eda4abee7ae8f28fae1
#
_entry.id   9feda1e8cc4e8eda4abee7ae8f28fae1
#
_cell.length_a   1.000
_cell.length_b   1.000
_cell.length_c   1.000
_cell.angle_alpha   90.00
_cell.angle_beta   90.00
_cell.angle_gamma   90.00
#
_symmetry.space_group_name_H-M   'P 1'
#
loop_
_entity.id
_entity.type
_entity.pdbx_description
1 polymer ?
#
loop_
_entity_poly.entity_id
_entity_poly.type
_entity_poly.pdbx_seq_one_letter_code
_entity_poly.pdbx_strand_id
1 'polypeptide(L)'
;GGLAGNAGLFSTARDVARVYQMLLNGGEIDGQRYLSKETCQLFTTETSKISRRGLGFDKPDADDPKKGNCAPAAPAGVYGHTGFTGTCAWVDPVNELVYVFLSNRIYPDVTNRKLNQLHIRERIQGAIYDAMKKK
;
A
#
# COMPACT_ATOMS: atom_id res chain seq x y z
N GLY A 1 25.26 5.78 10.64
CA GLY A 1 24.60 4.89 9.78
C GLY A 1 23.53 4.14 10.55
N GLY A 2 22.31 4.27 10.18
CA GLY A 2 21.30 3.82 11.07
C GLY A 2 20.25 2.96 10.43
N LEU A 3 19.91 1.90 11.08
CA LEU A 3 18.63 1.24 10.92
C LEU A 3 17.58 2.10 11.62
N ALA A 4 16.55 2.51 10.92
CA ALA A 4 15.45 3.28 11.48
C ALA A 4 14.13 2.61 11.14
N GLY A 5 13.23 2.49 12.11
CA GLY A 5 11.86 2.01 11.90
C GLY A 5 10.98 3.01 11.13
N ASN A 6 11.49 4.21 10.95
CA ASN A 6 10.87 5.31 10.22
C ASN A 6 11.82 5.76 9.09
N ALA A 7 11.52 5.38 7.85
CA ALA A 7 12.38 5.51 6.69
C ALA A 7 13.68 4.66 6.79
N GLY A 8 14.47 4.60 5.71
CA GLY A 8 15.74 3.89 5.70
C GLY A 8 15.72 2.54 4.97
N LEU A 9 14.57 2.08 4.51
CA LEU A 9 14.48 0.91 3.66
C LEU A 9 14.79 1.29 2.20
N PHE A 10 15.78 0.60 1.61
CA PHE A 10 16.10 0.64 0.19
C PHE A 10 15.79 -0.74 -0.41
N SER A 11 15.02 -0.80 -1.47
CA SER A 11 14.56 -2.05 -2.04
C SER A 11 14.19 -1.91 -3.52
N THR A 12 13.85 -3.03 -4.16
CA THR A 12 13.26 -3.07 -5.49
C THR A 12 11.72 -3.22 -5.40
N ALA A 13 11.01 -2.85 -6.46
CA ALA A 13 9.56 -3.05 -6.51
C ALA A 13 9.20 -4.54 -6.37
N ARG A 14 10.01 -5.43 -6.92
CA ARG A 14 9.81 -6.88 -6.86
C ARG A 14 9.93 -7.40 -5.42
N ASP A 15 10.96 -6.98 -4.69
CA ASP A 15 11.17 -7.45 -3.33
C ASP A 15 10.10 -6.91 -2.37
N VAL A 16 9.71 -5.63 -2.54
CA VAL A 16 8.57 -5.06 -1.81
C VAL A 16 7.30 -5.84 -2.12
N ALA A 17 7.02 -6.13 -3.40
CA ALA A 17 5.85 -6.91 -3.79
C ALA A 17 5.84 -8.31 -3.16
N ARG A 18 6.99 -8.96 -3.01
CA ARG A 18 7.09 -10.27 -2.34
C ARG A 18 6.68 -10.21 -0.87
N VAL A 19 7.09 -9.16 -0.14
CA VAL A 19 6.67 -8.98 1.25
C VAL A 19 5.15 -8.77 1.34
N TYR A 20 4.59 -7.94 0.46
CA TYR A 20 3.15 -7.71 0.43
C TYR A 20 2.36 -8.93 -0.06
N GLN A 21 2.93 -9.73 -0.98
CA GLN A 21 2.34 -11.01 -1.39
C GLN A 21 2.33 -12.01 -0.23
N MET A 22 3.40 -12.08 0.57
CA MET A 22 3.43 -12.89 1.79
C MET A 22 2.29 -12.52 2.74
N LEU A 23 2.05 -11.22 2.95
CA LEU A 23 0.93 -10.75 3.78
C LEU A 23 -0.43 -11.12 3.18
N LEU A 24 -0.61 -10.97 1.85
CA LEU A 24 -1.82 -11.37 1.13
C LEU A 24 -2.11 -12.87 1.30
N ASN A 25 -1.08 -13.70 1.26
CA ASN A 25 -1.15 -15.13 1.46
C ASN A 25 -1.32 -15.52 2.96
N GLY A 26 -1.56 -14.58 3.85
CA GLY A 26 -1.70 -14.83 5.28
C GLY A 26 -0.41 -15.28 5.96
N GLY A 27 0.72 -14.70 5.56
CA GLY A 27 2.01 -14.89 6.21
C GLY A 27 2.91 -15.97 5.59
N GLU A 28 2.58 -16.43 4.37
CA GLU A 28 3.32 -17.49 3.67
C GLU A 28 3.74 -17.05 2.28
N ILE A 29 4.94 -17.42 1.85
CA ILE A 29 5.43 -17.27 0.49
C ILE A 29 6.43 -18.38 0.16
N ASP A 30 6.40 -18.88 -1.07
CA ASP A 30 7.26 -19.96 -1.58
C ASP A 30 7.25 -21.22 -0.69
N GLY A 31 6.07 -21.54 -0.11
CA GLY A 31 5.90 -22.69 0.77
C GLY A 31 6.48 -22.51 2.18
N GLN A 32 7.01 -21.32 2.52
CA GLN A 32 7.54 -21.03 3.84
C GLN A 32 6.63 -20.03 4.58
N ARG A 33 6.26 -20.37 5.81
CA ARG A 33 5.50 -19.51 6.71
C ARG A 33 6.44 -18.64 7.54
N TYR A 34 6.21 -17.32 7.46
CA TYR A 34 6.93 -16.30 8.23
C TYR A 34 6.11 -15.70 9.35
N LEU A 35 4.79 -15.57 9.14
CA LEU A 35 3.84 -15.03 10.11
C LEU A 35 2.61 -15.95 10.20
N SER A 36 1.91 -15.93 11.33
CA SER A 36 0.62 -16.60 11.41
C SER A 36 -0.45 -15.81 10.65
N LYS A 37 -1.51 -16.48 10.23
CA LYS A 37 -2.66 -15.83 9.58
C LYS A 37 -3.31 -14.80 10.49
N GLU A 38 -3.43 -15.13 11.77
CA GLU A 38 -4.00 -14.25 12.79
C GLU A 38 -3.16 -12.98 12.96
N THR A 39 -1.83 -13.10 12.96
CA THR A 39 -0.93 -11.94 13.00
C THR A 39 -1.12 -11.06 11.77
N CYS A 40 -1.13 -11.63 10.57
CA CYS A 40 -1.38 -10.86 9.35
C CYS A 40 -2.72 -10.14 9.41
N GLN A 41 -3.79 -10.83 9.80
CA GLN A 41 -5.13 -10.26 9.93
C GLN A 41 -5.18 -9.13 10.97
N LEU A 42 -4.55 -9.32 12.14
CA LEU A 42 -4.49 -8.31 13.18
C LEU A 42 -3.85 -7.01 12.69
N PHE A 43 -2.75 -7.10 11.93
CA PHE A 43 -2.02 -5.93 11.46
C PHE A 43 -2.71 -5.22 10.28
N THR A 44 -3.44 -5.93 9.46
CA THR A 44 -4.06 -5.40 8.24
C THR A 44 -5.51 -4.98 8.40
N THR A 45 -6.16 -5.36 9.51
CA THR A 45 -7.55 -4.98 9.82
C THR A 45 -7.57 -3.66 10.59
N GLU A 46 -8.57 -2.84 10.34
CA GLU A 46 -8.81 -1.63 11.13
C GLU A 46 -9.22 -2.00 12.56
N THR A 47 -8.49 -1.48 13.54
CA THR A 47 -8.73 -1.77 14.96
C THR A 47 -9.02 -0.50 15.76
N SER A 48 -8.80 0.68 15.18
CA SER A 48 -8.99 1.98 15.83
C SER A 48 -10.37 2.56 15.53
N LYS A 49 -11.01 3.15 16.55
CA LYS A 49 -12.24 3.92 16.38
C LYS A 49 -12.00 5.39 15.98
N ILE A 50 -10.75 5.83 16.03
CA ILE A 50 -10.36 7.24 15.75
C ILE A 50 -9.48 7.39 14.53
N SER A 51 -9.14 6.28 13.87
CA SER A 51 -8.29 6.24 12.69
C SER A 51 -8.69 5.08 11.79
N ARG A 52 -8.68 5.29 10.48
CA ARG A 52 -8.90 4.23 9.48
C ARG A 52 -7.76 3.21 9.42
N ARG A 53 -6.68 3.38 10.16
CA ARG A 53 -5.49 2.53 10.08
C ARG A 53 -5.67 1.20 10.80
N GLY A 54 -5.06 0.16 10.25
CA GLY A 54 -4.68 -1.04 10.99
C GLY A 54 -3.42 -0.77 11.85
N LEU A 55 -2.80 -1.81 12.35
CA LEU A 55 -1.55 -1.70 13.11
C LEU A 55 -0.37 -1.43 12.16
N GLY A 56 -0.20 -0.16 11.77
CA GLY A 56 0.86 0.29 10.86
C GLY A 56 0.43 0.50 9.42
N PHE A 57 -0.56 -0.19 8.92
CA PHE A 57 -1.07 -0.02 7.56
C PHE A 57 -2.12 1.08 7.47
N ASP A 58 -2.06 1.86 6.38
CA ASP A 58 -3.14 2.77 5.96
C ASP A 58 -4.21 1.99 5.20
N LYS A 59 -5.43 2.52 5.15
CA LYS A 59 -6.60 1.90 4.50
C LYS A 59 -7.35 2.94 3.67
N PRO A 60 -8.27 2.52 2.78
CA PRO A 60 -9.22 3.44 2.16
C PRO A 60 -9.97 4.24 3.23
N ASP A 61 -10.31 5.48 2.92
CA ASP A 61 -11.19 6.27 3.76
C ASP A 61 -12.63 5.85 3.47
N ALA A 62 -13.33 5.34 4.48
CA ALA A 62 -14.69 4.82 4.31
C ALA A 62 -15.72 5.94 4.11
N ASP A 63 -15.49 7.11 4.72
CA ASP A 63 -16.40 8.25 4.67
C ASP A 63 -16.20 9.10 3.40
N ASP A 64 -14.95 9.22 2.97
CA ASP A 64 -14.59 9.96 1.76
C ASP A 64 -13.43 9.27 1.00
N PRO A 65 -13.74 8.42 0.03
CA PRO A 65 -12.73 7.69 -0.75
C PRO A 65 -11.69 8.60 -1.44
N LYS A 66 -12.01 9.90 -1.64
CA LYS A 66 -11.08 10.87 -2.23
C LYS A 66 -10.03 11.36 -1.24
N LYS A 67 -10.25 11.21 0.06
CA LYS A 67 -9.28 11.55 1.12
C LYS A 67 -8.31 10.41 1.41
N GLY A 68 -8.59 9.21 0.93
CA GLY A 68 -7.67 8.08 1.00
C GLY A 68 -6.41 8.30 0.18
N ASN A 69 -5.36 7.54 0.51
CA ASN A 69 -4.10 7.54 -0.23
C ASN A 69 -4.04 6.44 -1.30
N CYS A 70 -5.18 5.84 -1.63
CA CYS A 70 -5.36 4.81 -2.66
C CYS A 70 -6.49 5.22 -3.62
N ALA A 71 -6.68 4.46 -4.69
CA ALA A 71 -7.74 4.74 -5.65
C ALA A 71 -9.12 4.77 -4.98
N PRO A 72 -10.02 5.71 -5.35
CA PRO A 72 -11.39 5.74 -4.82
C PRO A 72 -12.20 4.47 -5.07
N ALA A 73 -11.81 3.68 -6.09
CA ALA A 73 -12.43 2.40 -6.41
C ALA A 73 -11.87 1.22 -5.59
N ALA A 74 -10.90 1.47 -4.69
CA ALA A 74 -10.31 0.42 -3.87
C ALA A 74 -11.33 -0.13 -2.87
N PRO A 75 -11.50 -1.47 -2.77
CA PRO A 75 -12.36 -2.08 -1.75
C PRO A 75 -11.92 -1.74 -0.32
N ALA A 76 -12.86 -1.74 0.62
CA ALA A 76 -12.59 -1.44 2.03
C ALA A 76 -11.53 -2.35 2.68
N GLY A 77 -11.36 -3.57 2.17
CA GLY A 77 -10.34 -4.51 2.62
C GLY A 77 -8.91 -4.17 2.25
N VAL A 78 -8.69 -3.20 1.35
CA VAL A 78 -7.35 -2.77 0.91
C VAL A 78 -6.55 -2.23 2.09
N TYR A 79 -5.26 -2.57 2.12
CA TYR A 79 -4.30 -2.05 3.09
C TYR A 79 -2.94 -1.79 2.43
N GLY A 80 -2.18 -0.87 2.98
CA GLY A 80 -0.87 -0.50 2.43
C GLY A 80 -0.32 0.74 3.08
N HIS A 81 0.62 1.39 2.41
CA HIS A 81 1.15 2.68 2.88
C HIS A 81 1.80 3.47 1.75
N THR A 82 1.88 4.77 1.94
CA THR A 82 2.65 5.67 1.08
C THR A 82 3.97 6.06 1.74
N GLY A 83 4.98 6.40 0.93
CA GLY A 83 6.27 6.87 1.41
C GLY A 83 6.53 8.34 1.07
N PHE A 84 7.38 8.99 1.87
CA PHE A 84 7.74 10.41 1.71
C PHE A 84 8.32 10.72 0.33
N THR A 85 9.12 9.81 -0.23
CA THR A 85 9.71 9.94 -1.57
C THR A 85 8.72 9.73 -2.71
N GLY A 86 7.43 9.52 -2.39
CA GLY A 86 6.37 9.34 -3.37
C GLY A 86 6.03 7.88 -3.69
N THR A 87 6.70 6.94 -3.05
CA THR A 87 6.43 5.51 -3.20
C THR A 87 5.09 5.13 -2.60
N CYS A 88 4.52 4.01 -3.02
CA CYS A 88 3.44 3.34 -2.30
C CYS A 88 3.46 1.84 -2.57
N ALA A 89 2.85 1.09 -1.65
CA ALA A 89 2.50 -0.31 -1.85
C ALA A 89 1.12 -0.57 -1.23
N TRP A 90 0.25 -1.24 -1.99
CA TRP A 90 -1.12 -1.56 -1.60
C TRP A 90 -1.44 -3.00 -1.92
N VAL A 91 -2.16 -3.65 -1.02
CA VAL A 91 -2.72 -5.00 -1.19
C VAL A 91 -4.23 -4.89 -1.23
N ASP A 92 -4.82 -5.52 -2.22
CA ASP A 92 -6.27 -5.73 -2.33
C ASP A 92 -6.57 -7.24 -2.19
N PRO A 93 -7.05 -7.68 -1.03
CA PRO A 93 -7.37 -9.08 -0.81
C PRO A 93 -8.59 -9.58 -1.61
N VAL A 94 -9.47 -8.67 -2.04
CA VAL A 94 -10.69 -9.03 -2.80
C VAL A 94 -10.33 -9.40 -4.23
N ASN A 95 -9.41 -8.65 -4.84
CA ASN A 95 -8.99 -8.85 -6.23
C ASN A 95 -7.62 -9.58 -6.34
N GLU A 96 -7.06 -10.06 -5.22
CA GLU A 96 -5.75 -10.72 -5.17
C GLU A 96 -4.63 -9.87 -5.83
N LEU A 97 -4.68 -8.54 -5.63
CA LEU A 97 -3.79 -7.58 -6.27
C LEU A 97 -2.77 -7.03 -5.29
N VAL A 98 -1.50 -7.06 -5.69
CA VAL A 98 -0.42 -6.29 -5.05
C VAL A 98 0.02 -5.20 -6.02
N TYR A 99 -0.13 -3.94 -5.62
CA TYR A 99 0.29 -2.77 -6.38
C TYR A 99 1.47 -2.08 -5.69
N VAL A 100 2.60 -1.97 -6.38
CA VAL A 100 3.80 -1.27 -5.91
C VAL A 100 4.17 -0.18 -6.90
N PHE A 101 4.36 1.03 -6.41
CA PHE A 101 4.84 2.16 -7.19
C PHE A 101 6.05 2.80 -6.50
N LEU A 102 7.18 2.85 -7.19
CA LEU A 102 8.41 3.45 -6.70
C LEU A 102 8.68 4.75 -7.45
N SER A 103 9.08 5.78 -6.72
CA SER A 103 9.46 7.08 -7.25
C SER A 103 10.43 7.80 -6.33
N ASN A 104 11.04 8.86 -6.83
CA ASN A 104 11.84 9.79 -6.04
C ASN A 104 11.39 11.22 -6.35
N ARG A 105 10.20 11.61 -5.85
CA ARG A 105 9.63 12.94 -6.08
C ARG A 105 10.45 14.08 -5.47
N ILE A 106 11.31 13.75 -4.52
CA ILE A 106 12.11 14.76 -3.81
C ILE A 106 13.37 15.20 -4.55
N TYR A 107 13.72 14.49 -5.62
CA TYR A 107 14.87 14.86 -6.46
C TYR A 107 14.35 15.46 -7.79
N PRO A 108 14.97 16.52 -8.29
CA PRO A 108 16.04 17.35 -7.68
C PRO A 108 15.50 18.38 -6.68
N ASP A 109 14.20 18.51 -6.53
CA ASP A 109 13.57 19.51 -5.69
C ASP A 109 12.46 18.90 -4.81
N VAL A 110 12.68 18.91 -3.49
CA VAL A 110 11.74 18.39 -2.49
C VAL A 110 10.43 19.17 -2.45
N THR A 111 10.41 20.41 -2.92
CA THR A 111 9.21 21.25 -2.97
C THR A 111 8.25 20.84 -4.09
N ASN A 112 8.71 20.02 -5.03
CA ASN A 112 7.87 19.50 -6.11
C ASN A 112 6.77 18.59 -5.53
N ARG A 113 5.53 19.03 -5.61
CA ARG A 113 4.33 18.33 -5.12
C ARG A 113 3.45 17.74 -6.22
N LYS A 114 3.87 17.80 -7.49
CA LYS A 114 3.05 17.38 -8.64
C LYS A 114 2.53 15.95 -8.52
N LEU A 115 3.35 15.02 -8.01
CA LEU A 115 2.93 13.63 -7.82
C LEU A 115 1.67 13.53 -6.94
N ASN A 116 1.65 14.28 -5.83
CA ASN A 116 0.52 14.29 -4.90
C ASN A 116 -0.66 15.13 -5.44
N GLN A 117 -0.39 16.33 -5.97
CA GLN A 117 -1.42 17.23 -6.50
C GLN A 117 -2.19 16.62 -7.68
N LEU A 118 -1.52 15.83 -8.51
CA LEU A 118 -2.11 15.16 -9.66
C LEU A 118 -2.64 13.76 -9.32
N HIS A 119 -2.56 13.34 -8.07
CA HIS A 119 -3.01 12.01 -7.60
C HIS A 119 -2.48 10.86 -8.46
N ILE A 120 -1.20 10.90 -8.84
CA ILE A 120 -0.62 9.98 -9.83
C ILE A 120 -0.74 8.52 -9.37
N ARG A 121 -0.41 8.22 -8.11
CA ARG A 121 -0.46 6.86 -7.57
C ARG A 121 -1.87 6.29 -7.58
N GLU A 122 -2.81 7.09 -7.12
CA GLU A 122 -4.24 6.77 -7.05
C GLU A 122 -4.84 6.56 -8.44
N ARG A 123 -4.45 7.40 -9.40
CA ARG A 123 -4.90 7.28 -10.81
C ARG A 123 -4.35 6.04 -11.49
N ILE A 124 -3.08 5.68 -11.24
CA ILE A 124 -2.49 4.44 -11.77
C ILE A 124 -3.21 3.23 -11.19
N GLN A 125 -3.43 3.20 -9.87
CA GLN A 125 -4.17 2.13 -9.21
C GLN A 125 -5.61 2.03 -9.77
N GLY A 126 -6.28 3.15 -9.98
CA GLY A 126 -7.62 3.20 -10.60
C GLY A 126 -7.62 2.63 -12.02
N ALA A 127 -6.63 2.96 -12.84
CA ALA A 127 -6.50 2.40 -14.19
C ALA A 127 -6.29 0.88 -14.18
N ILE A 128 -5.60 0.34 -13.17
CA ILE A 128 -5.47 -1.12 -12.98
C ILE A 128 -6.85 -1.73 -12.69
N TYR A 129 -7.63 -1.16 -11.75
CA TYR A 129 -8.98 -1.64 -11.47
C TYR A 129 -9.90 -1.58 -12.69
N ASP A 130 -9.82 -0.51 -13.48
CA ASP A 130 -10.62 -0.38 -14.70
C ASP A 130 -10.23 -1.42 -15.77
N ALA A 131 -8.96 -1.77 -15.85
CA ALA A 131 -8.49 -2.83 -16.76
C ALA A 131 -8.96 -4.23 -16.30
N MET A 132 -9.03 -4.48 -14.99
CA MET A 132 -9.51 -5.75 -14.43
C MET A 132 -11.00 -5.98 -14.67
N LYS A 133 -11.83 -4.92 -14.70
CA LYS A 133 -13.28 -5.01 -14.96
C LYS A 133 -13.62 -5.36 -16.41
N LYS A 134 -12.67 -5.23 -17.32
CA LYS A 134 -12.88 -5.49 -18.77
C LYS A 134 -12.63 -6.94 -19.17
N LYS A 135 -12.27 -7.79 -18.21
CA LYS A 135 -12.15 -9.24 -18.39
C LYS A 135 -13.42 -9.94 -17.92
#